data_49c0c6e00f1d05be257160715a167f17
#
_entry.id   49c0c6e00f1d05be257160715a167f17
#
_cell.length_a   1.000
_cell.length_b   1.000
_cell.length_c   1.000
_cell.angle_alpha   90.00
_cell.angle_beta   90.00
_cell.angle_gamma   90.00
#
_symmetry.space_group_name_H-M   'P 1'
#
loop_
_entity.id
_entity.type
_entity.pdbx_description
1 polymer ?
#
loop_
_entity_poly.entity_id
_entity_poly.type
_entity_poly.pdbx_seq_one_letter_code
_entity_poly.pdbx_strand_id
1 'polypeptide(L)'
;MLNSFQHLIVYVLNQINRFPLIGNKNKFSMKKRVTGIGGLFFKTKDPKAAKDWYKKHLGFNTDDYGCTFWWKDKEGKDCSTQWSPFAEDTKYYEPSKKDFMFNYRVENLKELLVTLKEEGVTIVGEMEEYDYGKFGWILDNDGNKIELWEPIDEAFK
;
A
#
# COMPACT_ATOMS: atom_id res chain seq x y z
N MET A 1 19.03 -5.25 27.79
CA MET A 1 19.64 -5.44 26.45
C MET A 1 18.57 -5.18 25.40
N LEU A 2 18.81 -4.24 24.50
CA LEU A 2 17.90 -3.98 23.37
C LEU A 2 17.95 -5.16 22.38
N ASN A 3 16.81 -5.55 21.81
CA ASN A 3 16.80 -6.60 20.78
C ASN A 3 17.30 -6.08 19.43
N SER A 4 17.57 -7.00 18.49
CA SER A 4 18.13 -6.67 17.16
C SER A 4 17.34 -5.61 16.40
N PHE A 5 16.02 -5.57 16.58
CA PHE A 5 15.14 -4.61 15.93
C PHE A 5 15.29 -3.19 16.52
N GLN A 6 15.44 -3.09 17.83
CA GLN A 6 15.68 -1.82 18.52
C GLN A 6 17.08 -1.26 18.17
N HIS A 7 18.08 -2.11 18.01
CA HIS A 7 19.40 -1.71 17.52
C HIS A 7 19.35 -1.15 16.09
N LEU A 8 18.55 -1.76 15.21
CA LEU A 8 18.40 -1.28 13.84
C LEU A 8 17.74 0.11 13.80
N ILE A 9 16.70 0.34 14.60
CA ILE A 9 16.04 1.65 14.69
C ILE A 9 17.01 2.72 15.21
N VAL A 10 17.77 2.44 16.27
CA VAL A 10 18.76 3.36 16.81
C VAL A 10 19.89 3.64 15.80
N TYR A 11 20.32 2.62 15.07
CA TYR A 11 21.34 2.77 14.02
C TYR A 11 20.85 3.68 12.89
N VAL A 12 19.62 3.48 12.40
CA VAL A 12 19.01 4.30 11.34
C VAL A 12 18.85 5.76 11.81
N LEU A 13 18.38 5.99 13.03
CA LEU A 13 18.22 7.33 13.59
C LEU A 13 19.58 8.06 13.75
N ASN A 14 20.65 7.34 14.12
CA ASN A 14 21.99 7.91 14.25
C ASN A 14 22.64 8.24 12.89
N GLN A 15 22.28 7.54 11.81
CA GLN A 15 22.75 7.88 10.46
C GLN A 15 22.09 9.15 9.93
N ILE A 16 20.82 9.37 10.23
CA ILE A 16 20.07 10.56 9.81
C ILE A 16 20.67 11.84 10.42
N ASN A 17 21.22 11.79 11.65
CA ASN A 17 21.80 12.93 12.35
C ASN A 17 23.26 13.26 11.94
N ARG A 18 23.89 12.51 11.04
CA ARG A 18 25.29 12.71 10.63
C ARG A 18 25.51 13.60 9.40
N PHE A 19 24.44 14.04 8.74
CA PHE A 19 24.57 14.98 7.63
C PHE A 19 24.50 16.41 8.14
N PRO A 20 25.57 17.26 7.92
CA PRO A 20 25.50 18.67 8.27
C PRO A 20 24.41 19.34 7.43
N LEU A 21 23.50 20.04 8.11
CA LEU A 21 22.50 20.89 7.48
C LEU A 21 23.22 22.03 6.74
N ILE A 22 23.56 21.81 5.47
CA ILE A 22 23.91 22.91 4.57
C ILE A 22 22.62 23.66 4.31
N GLY A 23 22.53 24.84 4.87
CA GLY A 23 21.37 25.69 4.82
C GLY A 23 21.02 26.10 3.39
N ASN A 24 19.98 25.49 2.85
CA ASN A 24 19.22 26.10 1.76
C ASN A 24 17.75 26.17 2.21
N LYS A 25 17.28 27.42 2.46
CA LYS A 25 15.93 27.73 2.95
C LYS A 25 14.88 27.58 1.84
N ASN A 26 14.93 26.53 1.06
CA ASN A 26 13.78 26.04 0.30
C ASN A 26 13.26 24.82 1.04
N LYS A 27 12.35 25.07 1.98
CA LYS A 27 11.52 24.05 2.60
C LYS A 27 10.63 23.50 1.50
N PHE A 28 11.14 22.55 0.69
CA PHE A 28 10.30 21.63 -0.06
C PHE A 28 9.53 20.81 0.99
N SER A 29 8.39 21.32 1.39
CA SER A 29 7.41 20.51 2.09
C SER A 29 6.98 19.45 1.07
N MET A 30 7.61 18.28 1.12
CA MET A 30 7.12 17.15 0.35
C MET A 30 5.69 16.87 0.81
N LYS A 31 4.71 17.25 -0.02
CA LYS A 31 3.31 16.96 0.26
C LYS A 31 3.19 15.45 0.43
N LYS A 32 2.68 15.01 1.55
CA LYS A 32 2.42 13.59 1.80
C LYS A 32 1.46 13.09 0.73
N ARG A 33 1.89 12.11 -0.07
CA ARG A 33 1.09 11.55 -1.18
C ARG A 33 0.32 10.32 -0.75
N VAL A 34 0.94 9.47 0.09
CA VAL A 34 0.33 8.26 0.64
C VAL A 34 -0.26 8.57 2.00
N THR A 35 -1.53 8.25 2.20
CA THR A 35 -2.26 8.50 3.46
C THR A 35 -2.27 7.29 4.38
N GLY A 36 -2.13 6.08 3.84
CA GLY A 36 -2.07 4.83 4.60
C GLY A 36 -1.85 3.60 3.73
N ILE A 37 -1.80 2.44 4.37
CA ILE A 37 -1.81 1.15 3.68
C ILE A 37 -3.26 0.84 3.34
N GLY A 38 -3.56 0.65 2.06
CA GLY A 38 -4.88 0.31 1.56
C GLY A 38 -5.08 -1.20 1.42
N GLY A 39 -4.00 -1.96 1.14
CA GLY A 39 -4.10 -3.40 1.01
C GLY A 39 -2.76 -4.13 1.08
N LEU A 40 -2.86 -5.39 1.52
CA LEU A 40 -1.80 -6.39 1.54
C LEU A 40 -2.28 -7.57 0.70
N PHE A 41 -1.72 -7.72 -0.49
CA PHE A 41 -2.11 -8.74 -1.44
C PHE A 41 -0.96 -9.72 -1.65
N PHE A 42 -1.26 -11.00 -1.67
CA PHE A 42 -0.24 -12.03 -1.84
C PHE A 42 -0.80 -13.24 -2.59
N LYS A 43 0.08 -13.96 -3.27
CA LYS A 43 -0.27 -15.20 -3.96
C LYS A 43 -0.27 -16.40 -3.02
N THR A 44 -1.20 -17.30 -3.26
CA THR A 44 -1.30 -18.57 -2.56
C THR A 44 -1.83 -19.65 -3.50
N LYS A 45 -1.50 -20.90 -3.23
CA LYS A 45 -1.99 -22.05 -4.01
C LYS A 45 -3.51 -22.21 -3.93
N ASP A 46 -4.07 -21.93 -2.75
CA ASP A 46 -5.51 -22.05 -2.51
C ASP A 46 -5.99 -20.87 -1.65
N PRO A 47 -6.53 -19.80 -2.29
CA PRO A 47 -7.06 -18.63 -1.58
C PRO A 47 -8.16 -18.96 -0.57
N LYS A 48 -9.00 -19.98 -0.88
CA LYS A 48 -10.06 -20.39 0.04
C LYS A 48 -9.47 -21.03 1.30
N ALA A 49 -8.57 -21.98 1.13
CA ALA A 49 -7.91 -22.64 2.27
C ALA A 49 -7.12 -21.65 3.11
N ALA A 50 -6.45 -20.65 2.49
CA ALA A 50 -5.78 -19.59 3.20
C ALA A 50 -6.78 -18.78 4.05
N LYS A 51 -7.90 -18.31 3.48
CA LYS A 51 -8.94 -17.57 4.22
C LYS A 51 -9.50 -18.39 5.39
N ASP A 52 -9.80 -19.67 5.16
CA ASP A 52 -10.30 -20.58 6.20
C ASP A 52 -9.29 -20.75 7.35
N TRP A 53 -8.00 -20.85 7.03
CA TRP A 53 -6.92 -20.95 8.03
C TRP A 53 -6.83 -19.69 8.90
N TYR A 54 -6.79 -18.49 8.28
CA TYR A 54 -6.71 -17.21 9.00
C TYR A 54 -7.96 -16.96 9.84
N LYS A 55 -9.14 -17.30 9.31
CA LYS A 55 -10.40 -17.24 10.06
C LYS A 55 -10.36 -18.12 11.29
N LYS A 56 -9.95 -19.39 11.14
CA LYS A 56 -9.93 -20.39 12.22
C LYS A 56 -8.91 -20.06 13.30
N HIS A 57 -7.69 -19.65 12.91
CA HIS A 57 -6.57 -19.57 13.83
C HIS A 57 -6.30 -18.13 14.33
N LEU A 58 -6.66 -17.12 13.55
CA LEU A 58 -6.43 -15.71 13.89
C LEU A 58 -7.71 -14.88 14.01
N GLY A 59 -8.88 -15.48 13.79
CA GLY A 59 -10.15 -14.80 13.97
C GLY A 59 -10.47 -13.76 12.89
N PHE A 60 -9.86 -13.86 11.69
CA PHE A 60 -10.17 -12.93 10.60
C PHE A 60 -11.64 -13.08 10.18
N ASN A 61 -12.33 -11.96 10.02
CA ASN A 61 -13.68 -11.94 9.45
C ASN A 61 -13.58 -11.93 7.91
N THR A 62 -13.35 -13.11 7.33
CA THR A 62 -13.13 -13.28 5.90
C THR A 62 -14.44 -13.40 5.13
N ASP A 63 -14.46 -12.78 3.94
CA ASP A 63 -15.50 -12.89 2.91
C ASP A 63 -14.94 -13.58 1.63
N ASP A 64 -15.60 -13.39 0.49
CA ASP A 64 -15.17 -13.99 -0.78
C ASP A 64 -13.85 -13.39 -1.30
N TYR A 65 -13.52 -12.16 -0.92
CA TYR A 65 -12.35 -11.41 -1.40
C TYR A 65 -11.18 -11.42 -0.42
N GLY A 66 -11.44 -11.52 0.88
CA GLY A 66 -10.39 -11.48 1.89
C GLY A 66 -10.88 -11.07 3.27
N CYS A 67 -10.27 -10.06 3.85
CA CYS A 67 -10.67 -9.49 5.13
C CYS A 67 -10.44 -7.97 5.12
N THR A 68 -11.42 -7.22 5.60
CA THR A 68 -11.32 -5.77 5.76
C THR A 68 -10.99 -5.43 7.21
N PHE A 69 -9.87 -4.71 7.41
CA PHE A 69 -9.50 -4.15 8.71
C PHE A 69 -9.89 -2.69 8.77
N TRP A 70 -10.74 -2.32 9.73
CA TRP A 70 -11.16 -0.95 9.96
C TRP A 70 -10.27 -0.25 10.96
N TRP A 71 -9.96 1.01 10.68
CA TRP A 71 -9.18 1.87 11.57
C TRP A 71 -9.61 3.34 11.39
N LYS A 72 -9.13 4.23 12.25
CA LYS A 72 -9.39 5.67 12.14
C LYS A 72 -8.11 6.41 11.83
N ASP A 73 -8.19 7.38 10.92
CA ASP A 73 -7.11 8.30 10.69
C ASP A 73 -6.97 9.32 11.85
N LYS A 74 -6.00 10.23 11.74
CA LYS A 74 -5.74 11.23 12.78
C LYS A 74 -6.87 12.27 12.93
N GLU A 75 -7.73 12.42 11.95
CA GLU A 75 -8.94 13.24 11.98
C GLU A 75 -10.16 12.46 12.51
N GLY A 76 -10.03 11.17 12.83
CA GLY A 76 -11.09 10.31 13.33
C GLY A 76 -12.00 9.73 12.23
N LYS A 77 -11.66 9.90 10.95
CA LYS A 77 -12.39 9.33 9.82
C LYS A 77 -12.15 7.82 9.75
N ASP A 78 -13.21 7.07 9.47
CA ASP A 78 -13.11 5.63 9.22
C ASP A 78 -12.33 5.38 7.94
N CYS A 79 -11.36 4.48 8.03
CA CYS A 79 -10.53 4.03 6.93
C CYS A 79 -10.46 2.51 6.96
N SER A 80 -10.18 1.92 5.79
CA SER A 80 -10.05 0.47 5.66
C SER A 80 -8.71 0.05 5.09
N THR A 81 -8.29 -1.16 5.42
CA THR A 81 -7.16 -1.87 4.81
C THR A 81 -7.64 -3.26 4.40
N GLN A 82 -7.43 -3.62 3.15
CA GLN A 82 -7.83 -4.90 2.59
C GLN A 82 -6.71 -5.93 2.72
N TRP A 83 -7.02 -7.14 3.18
CA TRP A 83 -6.13 -8.28 3.15
C TRP A 83 -6.70 -9.32 2.19
N SER A 84 -5.99 -9.62 1.11
CA SER A 84 -6.54 -10.48 0.04
C SER A 84 -5.52 -11.50 -0.47
N PRO A 85 -5.78 -12.80 -0.28
CA PRO A 85 -5.04 -13.86 -0.94
C PRO A 85 -5.54 -14.03 -2.38
N PHE A 86 -4.61 -14.04 -3.33
CA PHE A 86 -4.85 -14.29 -4.76
C PHE A 86 -4.36 -15.68 -5.15
N ALA A 87 -4.92 -16.26 -6.20
CA ALA A 87 -4.40 -17.50 -6.78
C ALA A 87 -2.96 -17.31 -7.29
N GLU A 88 -2.11 -18.33 -7.18
CA GLU A 88 -0.69 -18.25 -7.55
C GLU A 88 -0.47 -17.91 -9.03
N ASP A 89 -1.42 -18.27 -9.89
CA ASP A 89 -1.40 -18.01 -11.34
C ASP A 89 -2.01 -16.67 -11.74
N THR A 90 -2.44 -15.84 -10.76
CA THR A 90 -3.02 -14.53 -11.06
C THR A 90 -2.09 -13.68 -11.90
N LYS A 91 -2.68 -13.01 -12.90
CA LYS A 91 -2.00 -12.03 -13.76
C LYS A 91 -2.10 -10.59 -13.22
N TYR A 92 -2.83 -10.40 -12.14
CA TYR A 92 -3.11 -9.08 -11.59
C TYR A 92 -1.83 -8.33 -11.19
N TYR A 93 -0.76 -9.06 -10.80
CA TYR A 93 0.51 -8.45 -10.39
C TYR A 93 1.46 -8.15 -11.56
N GLU A 94 1.13 -8.59 -12.77
CA GLU A 94 1.99 -8.31 -13.93
C GLU A 94 2.13 -6.79 -14.16
N PRO A 95 3.33 -6.32 -14.58
CA PRO A 95 4.49 -7.10 -15.00
C PRO A 95 5.42 -7.53 -13.85
N SER A 96 5.11 -7.23 -12.58
CA SER A 96 5.89 -7.71 -11.43
C SER A 96 5.85 -9.25 -11.34
N LYS A 97 7.00 -9.84 -11.00
CA LYS A 97 7.13 -11.29 -10.77
C LYS A 97 7.09 -11.67 -9.29
N LYS A 98 6.75 -10.71 -8.43
CA LYS A 98 6.65 -10.95 -6.99
C LYS A 98 5.33 -11.65 -6.64
N ASP A 99 5.35 -12.37 -5.53
CA ASP A 99 4.16 -13.06 -5.01
C ASP A 99 3.33 -12.18 -4.07
N PHE A 100 3.59 -10.89 -4.08
CA PHE A 100 2.84 -9.89 -3.32
C PHE A 100 2.69 -8.58 -4.10
N MET A 101 1.69 -7.79 -3.72
CA MET A 101 1.52 -6.42 -4.16
C MET A 101 0.98 -5.58 -2.99
N PHE A 102 1.56 -4.40 -2.80
CA PHE A 102 1.05 -3.42 -1.85
C PHE A 102 0.05 -2.50 -2.53
N ASN A 103 -1.02 -2.18 -1.81
CA ASN A 103 -1.92 -1.11 -2.16
C ASN A 103 -1.71 0.04 -1.17
N TYR A 104 -1.52 1.25 -1.68
CA TYR A 104 -1.41 2.46 -0.88
C TYR A 104 -2.61 3.37 -1.11
N ARG A 105 -3.18 3.84 0.00
CA ARG A 105 -4.24 4.86 -0.02
C ARG A 105 -3.65 6.21 -0.40
N VAL A 106 -4.31 6.89 -1.31
CA VAL A 106 -3.91 8.21 -1.79
C VAL A 106 -5.12 9.14 -1.87
N GLU A 107 -4.86 10.43 -2.03
CA GLU A 107 -5.85 11.45 -2.37
C GLU A 107 -5.57 11.94 -3.80
N ASN A 108 -6.63 12.34 -4.53
CA ASN A 108 -6.53 12.89 -5.89
C ASN A 108 -5.68 12.03 -6.83
N LEU A 109 -6.03 10.75 -6.96
CA LEU A 109 -5.27 9.75 -7.72
C LEU A 109 -4.95 10.22 -9.14
N LYS A 110 -5.92 10.83 -9.82
CA LYS A 110 -5.74 11.32 -11.20
C LYS A 110 -4.60 12.32 -11.32
N GLU A 111 -4.55 13.30 -10.44
CA GLU A 111 -3.48 14.31 -10.42
C GLU A 111 -2.15 13.69 -9.98
N LEU A 112 -2.20 12.75 -9.04
CA LEU A 112 -1.01 12.04 -8.58
C LEU A 112 -0.36 11.23 -9.71
N LEU A 113 -1.15 10.51 -10.52
CA LEU A 113 -0.62 9.73 -11.66
C LEU A 113 0.02 10.64 -12.72
N VAL A 114 -0.55 11.81 -12.99
CA VAL A 114 0.07 12.80 -13.90
C VAL A 114 1.42 13.23 -13.35
N THR A 115 1.47 13.63 -12.08
CA THR A 115 2.71 14.07 -11.41
C THR A 115 3.78 12.96 -11.41
N LEU A 116 3.40 11.74 -11.07
CA LEU A 116 4.33 10.59 -11.06
C LEU A 116 4.90 10.30 -12.45
N LYS A 117 4.08 10.42 -13.49
CA LYS A 117 4.51 10.27 -14.88
C LYS A 117 5.52 11.36 -15.28
N GLU A 118 5.29 12.62 -14.90
CA GLU A 118 6.23 13.72 -15.12
C GLU A 118 7.54 13.54 -14.35
N GLU A 119 7.51 12.88 -13.19
CA GLU A 119 8.68 12.50 -12.40
C GLU A 119 9.41 11.26 -12.96
N GLY A 120 8.93 10.65 -14.05
CA GLY A 120 9.55 9.50 -14.69
C GLY A 120 9.17 8.15 -14.08
N VAL A 121 8.13 8.10 -13.22
CA VAL A 121 7.62 6.84 -12.69
C VAL A 121 6.83 6.10 -13.76
N THR A 122 7.08 4.80 -13.90
CA THR A 122 6.35 3.94 -14.84
C THR A 122 4.92 3.71 -14.38
N ILE A 123 3.95 4.18 -15.16
CA ILE A 123 2.52 3.89 -14.95
C ILE A 123 2.18 2.58 -15.67
N VAL A 124 1.42 1.71 -15.03
CA VAL A 124 1.00 0.40 -15.57
C VAL A 124 -0.50 0.43 -15.86
N GLY A 125 -0.86 0.34 -17.13
CA GLY A 125 -2.26 0.36 -17.57
C GLY A 125 -2.92 1.73 -17.46
N GLU A 126 -4.24 1.72 -17.43
CA GLU A 126 -5.08 2.91 -17.28
C GLU A 126 -5.66 2.98 -15.87
N MET A 127 -6.03 4.19 -15.43
CA MET A 127 -6.76 4.37 -14.17
C MET A 127 -8.16 3.79 -14.31
N GLU A 128 -8.59 3.03 -13.32
CA GLU A 128 -9.94 2.46 -13.23
C GLU A 128 -10.74 3.17 -12.13
N GLU A 129 -12.05 3.33 -12.36
CA GLU A 129 -12.98 3.96 -11.42
C GLU A 129 -14.19 3.06 -11.19
N TYR A 130 -14.48 2.82 -9.91
CA TYR A 130 -15.59 2.00 -9.43
C TYR A 130 -16.35 2.72 -8.32
N ASP A 131 -17.48 2.19 -7.89
CA ASP A 131 -18.29 2.73 -6.79
C ASP A 131 -17.59 2.64 -5.42
N TYR A 132 -16.53 1.82 -5.30
CA TYR A 132 -15.69 1.68 -4.10
C TYR A 132 -14.32 2.40 -4.20
N GLY A 133 -14.08 3.18 -5.25
CA GLY A 133 -12.89 4.02 -5.39
C GLY A 133 -12.25 4.02 -6.76
N LYS A 134 -11.11 4.74 -6.85
CA LYS A 134 -10.29 4.82 -8.06
C LYS A 134 -8.98 4.09 -7.83
N PHE A 135 -8.50 3.41 -8.88
CA PHE A 135 -7.30 2.59 -8.85
C PHE A 135 -6.34 2.95 -9.97
N GLY A 136 -5.07 2.95 -9.66
CA GLY A 136 -4.00 3.14 -10.64
C GLY A 136 -2.76 2.38 -10.22
N TRP A 137 -1.93 2.00 -11.16
CA TRP A 137 -0.77 1.14 -10.89
C TRP A 137 0.52 1.77 -11.39
N ILE A 138 1.57 1.56 -10.62
CA ILE A 138 2.92 2.03 -10.92
C ILE A 138 3.93 0.91 -10.68
N LEU A 139 5.15 1.09 -11.20
CA LEU A 139 6.30 0.28 -10.80
C LEU A 139 7.23 1.12 -9.93
N ASP A 140 7.75 0.51 -8.88
CA ASP A 140 8.87 1.08 -8.12
C ASP A 140 10.22 0.85 -8.85
N ASN A 141 11.31 1.32 -8.24
CA ASN A 141 12.65 1.19 -8.79
C ASN A 141 13.16 -0.25 -8.93
N ASP A 142 12.55 -1.21 -8.24
CA ASP A 142 12.87 -2.64 -8.29
C ASP A 142 11.89 -3.43 -9.17
N GLY A 143 10.96 -2.74 -9.84
CA GLY A 143 9.94 -3.34 -10.71
C GLY A 143 8.80 -4.02 -9.94
N ASN A 144 8.61 -3.69 -8.66
CA ASN A 144 7.43 -4.16 -7.94
C ASN A 144 6.21 -3.34 -8.39
N LYS A 145 5.11 -4.03 -8.73
CA LYS A 145 3.85 -3.37 -9.01
C LYS A 145 3.23 -2.89 -7.70
N ILE A 146 2.84 -1.64 -7.68
CA ILE A 146 2.17 -0.98 -6.57
C ILE A 146 0.80 -0.52 -7.08
N GLU A 147 -0.23 -0.78 -6.31
CA GLU A 147 -1.56 -0.23 -6.53
C GLU A 147 -1.74 1.02 -5.69
N LEU A 148 -2.20 2.10 -6.33
CA LEU A 148 -2.61 3.34 -5.68
C LEU A 148 -4.13 3.40 -5.68
N TRP A 149 -4.72 3.62 -4.52
CA TRP A 149 -6.15 3.59 -4.32
C TRP A 149 -6.66 4.89 -3.67
N GLU A 150 -7.56 5.59 -4.38
CA GLU A 150 -8.36 6.68 -3.83
C GLU A 150 -9.70 6.08 -3.36
N PRO A 151 -9.86 5.78 -2.05
CA PRO A 151 -10.96 4.97 -1.56
C PRO A 151 -12.27 5.73 -1.37
N ILE A 152 -13.38 4.97 -1.50
CA ILE A 152 -14.70 5.31 -0.99
C ILE A 152 -15.03 4.30 0.10
N ASP A 153 -14.56 4.56 1.34
CA ASP A 153 -14.63 3.60 2.45
C ASP A 153 -16.08 3.22 2.82
N GLU A 154 -17.05 4.09 2.58
CA GLU A 154 -18.47 3.83 2.83
C GLU A 154 -19.00 2.63 2.03
N ALA A 155 -18.41 2.32 0.88
CA ALA A 155 -18.80 1.17 0.05
C ALA A 155 -18.51 -0.19 0.70
N PHE A 156 -17.69 -0.23 1.76
CA PHE A 156 -17.32 -1.46 2.49
C PHE A 156 -18.04 -1.60 3.84
N LYS A 157 -18.95 -0.68 4.20
CA LYS A 157 -19.79 -0.75 5.40
C LYS A 157 -21.08 -1.49 5.08
#